data_4780b4578d2909ddf2fd212069dfb4ec
#
_entry.id   4780b4578d2909ddf2fd212069dfb4ec
#
_cell.length_a   1.000
_cell.length_b   1.000
_cell.length_c   1.000
_cell.angle_alpha   90.00
_cell.angle_beta   90.00
_cell.angle_gamma   90.00
#
_symmetry.space_group_name_H-M   'P 1'
#
loop_
_entity.id
_entity.type
_entity.pdbx_description
1 polymer ?
#
loop_
_entity_poly.entity_id
_entity_poly.type
_entity_poly.pdbx_seq_one_letter_code
_entity_poly.pdbx_strand_id
1 'polypeptide(L)' 'MKLVFNAGVTYRRNLNFVLYNEVVYVDDEIVGAIYEDKENEGFSIKKIVETDSGPEYQFVGNFENVSDAKSFINQAGGI' A
#
# COMPACT_ATOMS: atom_id res chain seq x y z
N MET A 1 12.54 -24.26 5.39
CA MET A 1 12.33 -22.97 6.03
C MET A 1 11.48 -22.06 5.17
N LYS A 2 10.64 -21.31 5.80
CA LYS A 2 9.74 -20.43 5.07
C LYS A 2 10.25 -18.99 5.06
N LEU A 3 10.20 -18.38 3.90
CA LEU A 3 10.52 -16.98 3.79
C LEU A 3 9.37 -16.14 4.34
N VAL A 4 9.70 -15.02 4.94
CA VAL A 4 8.72 -14.16 5.59
C VAL A 4 8.60 -12.83 4.87
N PHE A 5 8.49 -12.86 3.57
CA PHE A 5 8.18 -11.66 2.82
C PHE A 5 7.08 -11.99 1.81
N ASN A 6 6.39 -10.97 1.37
CA ASN A 6 5.28 -11.14 0.45
C ASN A 6 5.78 -11.32 -0.97
N ALA A 7 5.94 -12.59 -1.39
CA ALA A 7 6.21 -12.87 -2.78
C ALA A 7 4.91 -12.63 -3.55
N GLY A 8 4.99 -12.08 -4.72
CA GLY A 8 3.80 -11.82 -5.52
C GLY A 8 3.23 -10.41 -5.35
N VAL A 9 3.88 -9.59 -4.54
CA VAL A 9 3.48 -8.20 -4.42
C VAL A 9 3.95 -7.42 -5.64
N THR A 10 3.05 -6.69 -6.26
CA THR A 10 3.37 -5.83 -7.39
C THR A 10 2.78 -4.45 -7.19
N TYR A 11 3.32 -3.47 -7.91
CA TYR A 11 2.95 -2.08 -7.77
C TYR A 11 2.68 -1.49 -9.13
N ARG A 12 1.61 -0.68 -9.25
CA ARG A 12 1.31 0.01 -10.49
C ARG A 12 0.96 1.46 -10.21
N ARG A 13 1.67 2.37 -10.88
CA ARG A 13 1.37 3.79 -10.77
C ARG A 13 -0.02 4.07 -11.30
N ASN A 14 -0.77 4.84 -10.55
CA ASN A 14 -2.08 5.31 -10.98
C ASN A 14 -1.93 6.75 -11.46
N LEU A 15 -1.88 6.92 -12.77
CA LEU A 15 -1.62 8.21 -13.38
C LEU A 15 -2.87 9.11 -13.45
N ASN A 16 -3.99 8.65 -12.94
CA ASN A 16 -5.19 9.46 -12.88
C ASN A 16 -5.17 10.45 -11.73
N PHE A 17 -4.20 10.33 -10.84
CA PHE A 17 -4.05 11.24 -9.71
C PHE A 17 -2.94 12.26 -10.00
N VAL A 18 -3.17 13.50 -9.56
CA VAL A 18 -2.17 14.55 -9.69
C VAL A 18 -0.95 14.24 -8.81
N LEU A 19 -1.21 13.81 -7.59
CA LEU A 19 -0.16 13.43 -6.67
C LEU A 19 0.23 11.97 -6.89
N TYR A 20 1.37 11.59 -6.34
CA TYR A 20 1.84 10.22 -6.45
C TYR A 20 0.78 9.26 -5.89
N ASN A 21 0.52 8.21 -6.66
CA ASN A 21 -0.39 7.17 -6.22
C ASN A 21 0.04 5.88 -6.89
N GLU A 22 0.25 4.85 -6.08
CA GLU A 22 0.69 3.57 -6.59
C GLU A 22 -0.15 2.47 -5.97
N VAL A 23 -0.88 1.73 -6.81
CA VAL A 23 -1.77 0.67 -6.35
C VAL A 23 -0.95 -0.56 -6.03
N VAL A 24 -1.24 -1.19 -4.92
CA VAL A 24 -0.54 -2.38 -4.44
C VAL A 24 -1.40 -3.60 -4.71
N TYR A 25 -0.81 -4.59 -5.37
CA TYR A 25 -1.47 -5.85 -5.69
C TYR A 25 -0.74 -7.01 -5.01
N VAL A 26 -1.51 -7.98 -4.57
CA VAL A 26 -0.98 -9.27 -4.11
C VAL A 26 -1.69 -10.32 -4.93
N ASP A 27 -0.94 -11.11 -5.70
CA ASP A 27 -1.49 -12.16 -6.57
C ASP A 27 -2.63 -11.62 -7.44
N ASP A 28 -2.39 -10.45 -8.04
CA ASP A 28 -3.31 -9.78 -8.96
C ASP A 28 -4.57 -9.20 -8.31
N GLU A 29 -4.66 -9.21 -7.00
CA GLU A 29 -5.75 -8.55 -6.30
C GLU A 29 -5.28 -7.24 -5.68
N ILE A 30 -6.08 -6.20 -5.80
CA ILE A 30 -5.77 -4.91 -5.19
C ILE A 30 -5.93 -5.03 -3.69
N VAL A 31 -4.86 -4.73 -2.96
CA VAL A 31 -4.90 -4.80 -1.49
C VAL A 31 -4.71 -3.45 -0.82
N GLY A 32 -4.28 -2.45 -1.56
CA GLY A 32 -4.10 -1.14 -0.99
C GLY A 32 -3.41 -0.19 -1.95
N ALA A 33 -2.85 0.87 -1.41
CA ALA A 33 -2.15 1.87 -2.21
C ALA A 33 -1.13 2.63 -1.38
N ILE A 34 -0.10 3.11 -2.06
CA ILE A 34 0.86 4.07 -1.51
C ILE A 34 0.52 5.41 -2.15
N TYR A 35 0.34 6.44 -1.36
CA TYR A 35 -0.05 7.74 -1.89
C TYR A 35 0.70 8.87 -1.20
N GLU A 36 0.89 9.95 -1.94
CA GLU A 36 1.50 11.15 -1.38
C GLU A 36 0.50 11.81 -0.45
N ASP A 37 0.93 12.07 0.78
CA ASP A 37 0.04 12.53 1.83
C ASP A 37 0.26 14.01 2.10
N LYS A 38 -0.70 14.84 1.72
CA LYS A 38 -0.59 16.27 1.90
C LYS A 38 -0.75 16.70 3.35
N GLU A 39 -1.50 15.96 4.12
CA GLU A 39 -1.77 16.33 5.51
C GLU A 39 -0.62 15.97 6.44
N ASN A 40 -0.05 14.80 6.24
CA ASN A 40 1.01 14.28 7.10
C ASN A 40 2.39 14.37 6.46
N GLU A 41 2.47 14.85 5.24
CA GLU A 41 3.68 14.87 4.42
C GLU A 41 4.17 13.46 4.15
N GLY A 42 5.14 13.34 3.25
CA GLY A 42 5.66 12.04 2.88
C GLY A 42 4.65 11.18 2.14
N PHE A 43 4.77 9.88 2.33
CA PHE A 43 3.96 8.90 1.62
C PHE A 43 3.28 7.99 2.60
N SER A 44 2.00 7.78 2.44
CA SER A 44 1.22 6.96 3.34
C SER A 44 0.73 5.71 2.63
N ILE A 45 0.49 4.67 3.42
CA ILE A 45 -0.07 3.41 2.93
C ILE A 45 -1.48 3.29 3.47
N LYS A 46 -2.39 2.89 2.61
CA LYS A 46 -3.74 2.49 3.02
C LYS A 46 -3.99 1.10 2.49
N LYS A 47 -4.77 0.32 3.23
CA LYS A 47 -5.13 -1.03 2.81
C LYS A 47 -6.64 -1.14 2.70
N ILE A 48 -7.09 -2.12 1.92
CA ILE A 48 -8.51 -2.39 1.76
C ILE A 48 -8.91 -3.42 2.81
N VAL A 49 -9.96 -3.11 3.57
CA VAL A 49 -10.54 -4.06 4.52
C VAL A 49 -12.00 -4.23 4.19
N GLU A 50 -12.50 -5.46 4.35
CA GLU A 50 -13.91 -5.74 4.14
C GLU A 50 -14.69 -5.44 5.39
N THR A 51 -15.79 -4.72 5.23
CA THR A 51 -16.68 -4.39 6.33
C THR A 51 -18.10 -4.77 5.95
N ASP A 52 -19.01 -4.68 6.91
CA ASP A 52 -20.43 -4.97 6.65
C ASP A 52 -21.01 -4.03 5.58
N SER A 53 -20.41 -2.85 5.43
CA SER A 53 -20.84 -1.87 4.44
C SER A 53 -20.10 -2.03 3.10
N GLY A 54 -19.22 -3.02 2.99
CA GLY A 54 -18.41 -3.23 1.81
C GLY A 54 -16.95 -2.89 2.06
N PRO A 55 -16.12 -2.84 1.01
CA PRO A 55 -14.70 -2.56 1.17
C PRO A 55 -14.46 -1.11 1.58
N GLU A 56 -13.53 -0.91 2.48
CA GLU A 56 -13.10 0.41 2.93
C GLU A 56 -11.59 0.49 2.97
N TYR A 57 -11.05 1.71 2.85
CA TYR A 57 -9.62 1.93 2.98
C TYR A 57 -9.30 2.26 4.42
N GLN A 58 -8.22 1.67 4.93
CA GLN A 58 -7.75 1.90 6.27
C GLN A 58 -6.32 2.38 6.25
N PHE A 59 -6.02 3.46 6.96
CA PHE A 59 -4.67 4.00 7.06
C PHE A 59 -3.76 2.97 7.75
N VAL A 60 -2.57 2.76 7.20
CA VAL A 60 -1.61 1.81 7.76
C VAL A 60 -0.42 2.53 8.37
N GLY A 61 0.14 3.50 7.68
CA GLY A 61 1.30 4.22 8.18
C GLY A 61 1.78 5.28 7.21
N ASN A 62 2.71 6.11 7.68
CA ASN A 62 3.30 7.19 6.92
C ASN A 62 4.82 7.01 6.88
N PHE A 63 5.42 7.27 5.73
CA PHE A 63 6.83 7.04 5.49
C PHE A 63 7.45 8.23 4.78
N GLU A 64 8.74 8.45 4.96
CA GLU A 64 9.43 9.56 4.33
C GLU A 64 9.48 9.44 2.81
N ASN A 65 9.59 8.21 2.31
CA ASN A 65 9.71 7.97 0.89
C ASN A 65 9.05 6.66 0.49
N VAL A 66 8.90 6.49 -0.82
CA VAL A 66 8.22 5.31 -1.35
C VAL A 66 9.01 4.04 -1.08
N SER A 67 10.33 4.13 -1.08
CA SER A 67 11.17 2.98 -0.81
C SER A 67 10.90 2.38 0.56
N ASP A 68 10.77 3.24 1.57
CA ASP A 68 10.48 2.80 2.93
C ASP A 68 9.09 2.20 3.03
N ALA A 69 8.12 2.80 2.33
CA ALA A 69 6.76 2.27 2.29
C ALA A 69 6.73 0.88 1.68
N LYS A 70 7.44 0.69 0.58
CA LYS A 70 7.50 -0.62 -0.07
C LYS A 70 8.21 -1.65 0.78
N SER A 71 9.25 -1.24 1.50
CA SER A 71 9.94 -2.15 2.41
C SER A 71 9.00 -2.65 3.49
N PHE A 72 8.17 -1.76 4.03
CA PHE A 72 7.18 -2.15 5.02
C PHE A 72 6.19 -3.16 4.44
N ILE A 73 5.70 -2.91 3.24
CA ILE A 73 4.73 -3.80 2.59
C ILE A 73 5.34 -5.18 2.32
N ASN A 74 6.61 -5.20 1.90
CA ASN A 74 7.27 -6.44 1.53
C ASN A 74 7.69 -7.29 2.74
N GLN A 75 7.67 -6.72 3.92
CA GLN A 75 7.94 -7.50 5.11
C GLN A 75 6.70 -8.29 5.51
N ALA A 76 6.90 -9.34 6.27
CA ALA A 76 5.83 -10.25 6.63
C ALA A 76 4.65 -9.50 7.24
N GLY A 77 3.50 -9.64 6.62
CA GLY A 77 2.27 -9.10 7.17
C GLY A 77 2.15 -7.59 7.11
N GLY A 78 2.94 -6.95 6.27
CA GLY A 78 2.90 -5.51 6.17
C GLY A 78 1.54 -4.96 5.75
N ILE A 79 0.84 -5.70 4.91
CA ILE A 79 -0.44 -5.21 4.43
C ILE A 79 -1.48 -6.33 4.21
#